data_da6bb301b5656c4d7d23c98cc054ca66
#
_entry.id   da6bb301b5656c4d7d23c98cc054ca66
#
_cell.length_a   1.000
_cell.length_b   1.000
_cell.length_c   1.000
_cell.angle_alpha   90.00
_cell.angle_beta   90.00
_cell.angle_gamma   90.00
#
_symmetry.space_group_name_H-M   'P 1'
#
loop_
_entity.id
_entity.type
_entity.pdbx_description
1 polymer ?
#
loop_
_entity_poly.entity_id
_entity_poly.type
_entity_poly.pdbx_seq_one_letter_code
_entity_poly.pdbx_strand_id
1 'polypeptide(L)'
;MIVTFTLRTQDLTFMLKPQVVASNPAHNGRVIQVSTERLRYSNGREYDIDFVRHPGAAAVVALDSGNRVCVVRQYRHGVQDFLWEIPAGKLDSGEPPEICASRELKEETGVDAQRWTSLGIYIPAPGIFTEVIHLYLARNLKIGSASPDADEELEIRWLPLDEALGLILRGEWNDGKTAMALWRAQYQLQL
;
A
#
# COMPACT_ATOMS: atom_id res chain seq x y z
N MET A 1 -40.98 -7.16 -20.81
CA MET A 1 -41.10 -8.06 -19.66
C MET A 1 -40.02 -7.65 -18.68
N ILE A 2 -40.40 -6.87 -17.64
CA ILE A 2 -39.44 -6.34 -16.66
C ILE A 2 -39.31 -7.43 -15.59
N VAL A 3 -38.14 -8.06 -15.47
CA VAL A 3 -37.88 -9.02 -14.42
C VAL A 3 -37.43 -8.21 -13.19
N THR A 4 -38.37 -8.06 -12.24
CA THR A 4 -38.10 -7.44 -10.96
C THR A 4 -37.42 -8.48 -10.06
N PHE A 5 -36.09 -8.33 -9.84
CA PHE A 5 -35.40 -9.11 -8.83
C PHE A 5 -35.74 -8.56 -7.45
N THR A 6 -36.64 -9.24 -6.75
CA THR A 6 -36.87 -9.00 -5.33
C THR A 6 -35.75 -9.69 -4.56
N LEU A 7 -34.74 -8.91 -4.11
CA LEU A 7 -33.79 -9.38 -3.12
C LEU A 7 -34.56 -9.72 -1.84
N ARG A 8 -34.70 -11.01 -1.54
CA ARG A 8 -35.11 -11.44 -0.22
C ARG A 8 -34.07 -10.96 0.78
N THR A 9 -34.51 -10.15 1.74
CA THR A 9 -33.74 -9.85 2.96
C THR A 9 -33.70 -11.13 3.80
N GLN A 10 -32.88 -12.10 3.40
CA GLN A 10 -32.55 -13.23 4.26
C GLN A 10 -31.40 -12.77 5.17
N ASP A 11 -31.74 -12.69 6.46
CA ASP A 11 -30.87 -12.72 7.63
C ASP A 11 -29.43 -12.28 7.38
N LEU A 12 -29.19 -10.96 7.41
CA LEU A 12 -27.89 -10.44 7.74
C LEU A 12 -27.59 -10.85 9.18
N THR A 13 -27.13 -12.08 9.36
CA THR A 13 -26.47 -12.48 10.60
C THR A 13 -25.29 -11.55 10.74
N PHE A 14 -25.41 -10.52 11.59
CA PHE A 14 -24.30 -9.61 11.87
C PHE A 14 -23.14 -10.45 12.40
N MET A 15 -22.11 -10.64 11.58
CA MET A 15 -20.89 -11.28 12.03
C MET A 15 -20.24 -10.37 13.06
N LEU A 16 -20.24 -10.80 14.31
CA LEU A 16 -19.57 -10.08 15.38
C LEU A 16 -18.04 -10.28 15.24
N LYS A 17 -17.30 -9.20 15.46
CA LYS A 17 -15.84 -9.29 15.52
C LYS A 17 -15.43 -10.26 16.63
N PRO A 18 -14.46 -11.17 16.38
CA PRO A 18 -13.91 -12.01 17.43
C PRO A 18 -13.24 -11.14 18.51
N GLN A 19 -13.21 -11.64 19.72
CA GLN A 19 -12.55 -11.00 20.85
C GLN A 19 -11.15 -11.57 21.00
N VAL A 20 -10.15 -10.72 21.20
CA VAL A 20 -8.81 -11.16 21.63
C VAL A 20 -8.89 -11.50 23.11
N VAL A 21 -8.73 -12.78 23.46
CA VAL A 21 -8.79 -13.27 24.83
C VAL A 21 -7.41 -13.53 25.46
N ALA A 22 -6.39 -13.66 24.64
CA ALA A 22 -4.99 -13.71 25.04
C ALA A 22 -4.08 -13.17 23.94
N SER A 23 -2.94 -12.60 24.33
CA SER A 23 -1.90 -12.15 23.39
C SER A 23 -0.53 -12.46 24.03
N ASN A 24 0.26 -13.29 23.34
CA ASN A 24 1.58 -13.71 23.76
C ASN A 24 2.62 -13.10 22.80
N PRO A 25 3.41 -12.10 23.23
CA PRO A 25 4.47 -11.54 22.42
C PRO A 25 5.51 -12.61 22.06
N ALA A 26 5.88 -12.69 20.77
CA ALA A 26 6.88 -13.61 20.25
C ALA A 26 8.16 -12.89 19.79
N HIS A 27 8.03 -11.68 19.23
CA HIS A 27 9.15 -10.88 18.74
C HIS A 27 8.82 -9.39 18.78
N ASN A 28 9.80 -8.57 19.16
CA ASN A 28 9.73 -7.12 19.11
C ASN A 28 10.94 -6.62 18.31
N GLY A 29 10.73 -6.42 17.02
CA GLY A 29 11.76 -5.98 16.08
C GLY A 29 11.81 -4.45 15.95
N ARG A 30 12.71 -3.98 15.08
CA ARG A 30 12.88 -2.55 14.77
C ARG A 30 11.63 -1.96 14.09
N VAL A 31 10.93 -2.73 13.26
CA VAL A 31 9.78 -2.28 12.47
C VAL A 31 8.50 -2.98 12.89
N ILE A 32 8.57 -4.31 13.08
CA ILE A 32 7.40 -5.15 13.33
C ILE A 32 7.41 -5.71 14.75
N GLN A 33 6.19 -5.95 15.26
CA GLN A 33 5.98 -6.74 16.46
C GLN A 33 5.17 -7.98 16.08
N VAL A 34 5.58 -9.14 16.59
CA VAL A 34 4.89 -10.42 16.34
C VAL A 34 4.34 -10.97 17.65
N SER A 35 3.11 -11.42 17.62
CA SER A 35 2.47 -12.10 18.75
C SER A 35 1.64 -13.28 18.26
N THR A 36 1.41 -14.27 19.12
CA THR A 36 0.34 -15.24 18.96
C THR A 36 -0.87 -14.76 19.74
N GLU A 37 -1.98 -14.53 19.08
CA GLU A 37 -3.23 -14.04 19.68
C GLU A 37 -4.30 -15.12 19.67
N ARG A 38 -4.98 -15.32 20.79
CA ARG A 38 -6.14 -16.21 20.88
C ARG A 38 -7.41 -15.41 20.66
N LEU A 39 -8.14 -15.77 19.62
CA LEU A 39 -9.42 -15.15 19.24
C LEU A 39 -10.59 -16.04 19.67
N ARG A 40 -11.57 -15.47 20.37
CA ARG A 40 -12.86 -16.11 20.65
C ARG A 40 -13.94 -15.57 19.71
N TYR A 41 -14.54 -16.46 18.93
CA TYR A 41 -15.61 -16.16 18.00
C TYR A 41 -16.98 -16.16 18.69
N SER A 42 -18.01 -15.59 18.06
CA SER A 42 -19.38 -15.52 18.59
C SER A 42 -20.03 -16.89 18.86
N ASN A 43 -19.55 -17.93 18.19
CA ASN A 43 -19.98 -19.32 18.41
C ASN A 43 -19.24 -20.01 19.58
N GLY A 44 -18.42 -19.28 20.34
CA GLY A 44 -17.65 -19.77 21.48
C GLY A 44 -16.34 -20.50 21.12
N ARG A 45 -16.06 -20.74 19.83
CA ARG A 45 -14.79 -21.37 19.41
C ARG A 45 -13.64 -20.43 19.56
N GLU A 46 -12.47 -20.98 19.92
CA GLU A 46 -11.22 -20.24 20.05
C GLU A 46 -10.18 -20.80 19.09
N TYR A 47 -9.38 -19.88 18.52
CA TYR A 47 -8.26 -20.20 17.63
C TYR A 47 -7.09 -19.30 17.94
N ASP A 48 -5.88 -19.84 17.86
CA ASP A 48 -4.65 -19.08 17.94
C ASP A 48 -4.28 -18.65 16.50
N ILE A 49 -3.88 -17.37 16.38
CA ILE A 49 -3.37 -16.81 15.12
C ILE A 49 -2.03 -16.15 15.38
N ASP A 50 -1.12 -16.26 14.42
CA ASP A 50 0.06 -15.41 14.38
C ASP A 50 -0.33 -14.03 13.85
N PHE A 51 0.09 -12.98 14.56
CA PHE A 51 -0.32 -11.62 14.30
C PHE A 51 0.89 -10.70 14.25
N VAL A 52 1.02 -9.95 13.16
CA VAL A 52 2.15 -9.04 12.92
C VAL A 52 1.65 -7.60 12.90
N ARG A 53 2.16 -6.77 13.80
CA ARG A 53 1.89 -5.34 13.84
C ARG A 53 2.93 -4.58 13.05
N HIS A 54 2.47 -3.65 12.24
CA HIS A 54 3.28 -2.74 11.41
C HIS A 54 2.75 -1.30 11.52
N PRO A 55 3.59 -0.27 11.47
CA PRO A 55 3.17 1.13 11.61
C PRO A 55 2.26 1.62 10.46
N GLY A 56 2.27 0.93 9.33
CA GLY A 56 1.66 1.39 8.10
C GLY A 56 2.69 2.02 7.15
N ALA A 57 2.21 2.41 5.97
CA ALA A 57 3.05 3.02 4.94
C ALA A 57 2.25 4.01 4.08
N ALA A 58 2.96 4.83 3.31
CA ALA A 58 2.37 5.62 2.23
C ALA A 58 3.10 5.33 0.92
N ALA A 59 2.38 5.37 -0.20
CA ALA A 59 2.91 5.16 -1.54
C ALA A 59 2.35 6.17 -2.54
N VAL A 60 3.16 6.57 -3.53
CA VAL A 60 2.87 7.71 -4.37
C VAL A 60 2.96 7.38 -5.84
N VAL A 61 1.87 7.60 -6.58
CA VAL A 61 1.88 7.71 -8.04
C VAL A 61 2.22 9.15 -8.40
N ALA A 62 3.48 9.43 -8.69
CA ALA A 62 3.91 10.75 -9.16
C ALA A 62 3.83 10.81 -10.68
N LEU A 63 2.91 11.64 -11.23
CA LEU A 63 2.71 11.80 -12.67
C LEU A 63 3.12 13.19 -13.13
N ASP A 64 4.00 13.25 -14.13
CA ASP A 64 4.38 14.49 -14.80
C ASP A 64 3.26 15.02 -15.74
N SER A 65 3.51 16.15 -16.39
CA SER A 65 2.56 16.75 -17.33
C SER A 65 2.30 15.91 -18.58
N GLY A 66 3.21 14.99 -18.92
CA GLY A 66 3.09 14.02 -20.01
C GLY A 66 2.48 12.69 -19.58
N ASN A 67 1.94 12.58 -18.36
CA ASN A 67 1.43 11.35 -17.78
C ASN A 67 2.48 10.22 -17.72
N ARG A 68 3.76 10.56 -17.55
CA ARG A 68 4.78 9.58 -17.20
C ARG A 68 4.81 9.42 -15.69
N VAL A 69 4.88 8.18 -15.23
CA VAL A 69 4.97 7.83 -13.82
C VAL A 69 6.44 7.70 -13.39
N CYS A 70 6.77 8.24 -12.22
CA CYS A 70 8.02 7.98 -11.54
C CYS A 70 7.94 6.63 -10.83
N VAL A 71 8.91 5.78 -11.09
CA VAL A 71 9.06 4.47 -10.43
C VAL A 71 10.48 4.29 -9.95
N VAL A 72 10.64 3.48 -8.92
CA VAL A 72 11.93 3.10 -8.35
C VAL A 72 12.13 1.59 -8.47
N ARG A 73 13.37 1.16 -8.64
CA ARG A 73 13.74 -0.24 -8.57
C ARG A 73 14.58 -0.47 -7.35
N GLN A 74 14.13 -1.38 -6.48
CA GLN A 74 14.76 -1.66 -5.20
C GLN A 74 14.85 -3.15 -4.95
N TYR A 75 15.93 -3.59 -4.27
CA TYR A 75 16.06 -4.96 -3.80
C TYR A 75 15.09 -5.23 -2.66
N ARG A 76 14.29 -6.28 -2.79
CA ARG A 76 13.36 -6.71 -1.75
C ARG A 76 13.74 -8.09 -1.22
N HIS A 77 14.30 -8.12 -0.01
CA HIS A 77 14.82 -9.35 0.58
C HIS A 77 13.75 -10.46 0.72
N GLY A 78 12.48 -10.09 0.93
CA GLY A 78 11.38 -11.06 1.04
C GLY A 78 11.13 -11.88 -0.24
N VAL A 79 11.47 -11.34 -1.42
CA VAL A 79 11.39 -12.04 -2.71
C VAL A 79 12.78 -12.36 -3.27
N GLN A 80 13.86 -11.90 -2.63
CA GLN A 80 15.26 -12.09 -3.03
C GLN A 80 15.56 -11.59 -4.45
N ASP A 81 14.88 -10.50 -4.87
CA ASP A 81 15.02 -9.91 -6.20
C ASP A 81 14.72 -8.41 -6.16
N PHE A 82 14.99 -7.74 -7.29
CA PHE A 82 14.68 -6.34 -7.51
C PHE A 82 13.27 -6.19 -8.07
N LEU A 83 12.47 -5.31 -7.46
CA LEU A 83 11.14 -4.99 -7.93
C LEU A 83 11.08 -3.54 -8.44
N TRP A 84 10.30 -3.32 -9.50
CA TRP A 84 9.85 -1.99 -9.91
C TRP A 84 8.60 -1.63 -9.11
N GLU A 85 8.67 -0.51 -8.40
CA GLU A 85 7.64 -0.04 -7.49
C GLU A 85 7.39 1.46 -7.68
N ILE A 86 6.24 1.96 -7.23
CA ILE A 86 6.07 3.39 -6.99
C ILE A 86 6.80 3.77 -5.69
N PRO A 87 7.30 5.00 -5.55
CA PRO A 87 7.90 5.51 -4.30
C PRO A 87 7.02 5.25 -3.09
N ALA A 88 7.61 4.70 -2.03
CA ALA A 88 6.84 4.30 -0.85
C ALA A 88 7.71 4.06 0.38
N GLY A 89 7.25 4.50 1.54
CA GLY A 89 7.92 4.21 2.80
C GLY A 89 7.00 4.09 4.00
N LYS A 90 7.59 3.75 5.13
CA LYS A 90 6.89 3.51 6.40
C LYS A 90 6.52 4.83 7.07
N LEU A 91 5.38 4.82 7.76
CA LEU A 91 4.99 5.92 8.63
C LEU A 91 5.92 5.99 9.84
N ASP A 92 6.43 7.17 10.13
CA ASP A 92 7.05 7.47 11.42
C ASP A 92 5.99 7.56 12.52
N SER A 93 6.44 7.49 13.78
CA SER A 93 5.52 7.55 14.93
C SER A 93 4.72 8.86 14.95
N GLY A 94 3.40 8.76 14.75
CA GLY A 94 2.50 9.91 14.72
C GLY A 94 2.54 10.71 13.42
N GLU A 95 3.25 10.25 12.38
CA GLU A 95 3.32 10.92 11.08
C GLU A 95 2.00 10.75 10.32
N PRO A 96 1.40 11.87 9.83
CA PRO A 96 0.25 11.78 8.92
C PRO A 96 0.65 11.13 7.59
N PRO A 97 -0.18 10.23 7.01
CA PRO A 97 0.18 9.50 5.79
C PRO A 97 0.51 10.38 4.57
N GLU A 98 -0.12 11.55 4.43
CA GLU A 98 0.18 12.49 3.35
C GLU A 98 1.57 13.14 3.51
N ILE A 99 1.99 13.38 4.74
CA ILE A 99 3.34 13.91 5.05
C ILE A 99 4.39 12.84 4.75
N CYS A 100 4.16 11.59 5.17
CA CYS A 100 4.99 10.45 4.81
C CYS A 100 5.11 10.31 3.28
N ALA A 101 4.01 10.35 2.56
CA ALA A 101 3.99 10.27 1.10
C ALA A 101 4.87 11.37 0.45
N SER A 102 4.78 12.61 0.95
CA SER A 102 5.57 13.73 0.45
C SER A 102 7.05 13.59 0.78
N ARG A 103 7.38 13.14 1.99
CA ARG A 103 8.75 12.90 2.45
C ARG A 103 9.41 11.80 1.61
N GLU A 104 8.79 10.63 1.50
CA GLU A 104 9.32 9.48 0.77
C GLU A 104 9.51 9.78 -0.72
N LEU A 105 8.53 10.44 -1.36
CA LEU A 105 8.67 10.85 -2.76
C LEU A 105 9.91 11.72 -2.96
N LYS A 106 10.15 12.64 -2.03
CA LYS A 106 11.28 13.56 -2.11
C LYS A 106 12.62 12.86 -1.82
N GLU A 107 12.68 12.04 -0.79
CA GLU A 107 13.88 11.30 -0.38
C GLU A 107 14.32 10.32 -1.46
N GLU A 108 13.41 9.45 -1.91
CA GLU A 108 13.72 8.42 -2.90
C GLU A 108 13.98 8.97 -4.31
N THR A 109 13.28 10.04 -4.72
CA THR A 109 13.29 10.48 -6.12
C THR A 109 13.71 11.94 -6.36
N GLY A 110 13.81 12.74 -5.32
CA GLY A 110 14.05 14.17 -5.42
C GLY A 110 12.84 14.97 -5.93
N VAL A 111 11.67 14.37 -6.02
CA VAL A 111 10.46 15.00 -6.57
C VAL A 111 9.62 15.62 -5.47
N ASP A 112 9.31 16.91 -5.61
CA ASP A 112 8.27 17.60 -4.83
C ASP A 112 6.99 17.72 -5.67
N ALA A 113 5.81 17.74 -5.03
CA ALA A 113 4.52 17.88 -5.69
C ALA A 113 3.66 18.95 -5.02
N GLN A 114 2.89 19.70 -5.84
CA GLN A 114 2.00 20.75 -5.33
C GLN A 114 0.55 20.31 -5.22
N ARG A 115 0.16 19.22 -5.90
CA ARG A 115 -1.22 18.73 -5.90
C ARG A 115 -1.24 17.25 -5.49
N TRP A 116 -1.96 16.97 -4.42
CA TRP A 116 -2.14 15.66 -3.85
C TRP A 116 -3.60 15.22 -3.94
N THR A 117 -3.83 13.97 -4.27
CA THR A 117 -5.16 13.36 -4.30
C THR A 117 -5.05 11.98 -3.67
N SER A 118 -5.88 11.71 -2.65
CA SER A 118 -5.94 10.36 -2.07
C SER A 118 -6.52 9.37 -3.07
N LEU A 119 -5.85 8.26 -3.25
CA LEU A 119 -6.33 7.09 -4.00
C LEU A 119 -6.89 6.00 -3.09
N GLY A 120 -7.07 6.31 -1.78
CA GLY A 120 -7.55 5.37 -0.77
C GLY A 120 -6.43 4.52 -0.18
N ILE A 121 -6.77 3.33 0.31
CA ILE A 121 -5.84 2.43 0.98
C ILE A 121 -5.68 1.10 0.24
N TYR A 122 -4.55 0.45 0.48
CA TYR A 122 -4.28 -0.93 0.11
C TYR A 122 -3.91 -1.72 1.36
N ILE A 123 -4.43 -2.93 1.49
CA ILE A 123 -4.18 -3.84 2.62
C ILE A 123 -3.51 -5.10 2.06
N PRO A 124 -2.19 -5.27 2.23
CA PRO A 124 -1.44 -6.33 1.54
C PRO A 124 -1.72 -7.73 2.07
N ALA A 125 -1.87 -7.91 3.38
CA ALA A 125 -2.01 -9.24 3.99
C ALA A 125 -2.96 -9.23 5.21
N PRO A 126 -4.28 -9.00 5.01
CA PRO A 126 -5.23 -8.76 6.12
C PRO A 126 -5.44 -9.96 7.05
N GLY A 127 -4.98 -11.14 6.67
CA GLY A 127 -5.11 -12.36 7.49
C GLY A 127 -4.18 -12.41 8.71
N ILE A 128 -3.02 -11.76 8.62
CA ILE A 128 -1.98 -11.84 9.66
C ILE A 128 -1.27 -10.52 9.95
N PHE A 129 -1.46 -9.49 9.13
CA PHE A 129 -0.62 -8.28 9.11
C PHE A 129 -1.46 -7.03 9.19
N THR A 130 -1.07 -6.08 10.07
CA THR A 130 -1.83 -4.84 10.26
C THR A 130 -1.44 -3.74 9.30
N GLU A 131 -0.53 -3.99 8.37
CA GLU A 131 -0.09 -2.97 7.43
C GLU A 131 -1.26 -2.42 6.62
N VAL A 132 -1.38 -1.11 6.63
CA VAL A 132 -2.23 -0.33 5.74
C VAL A 132 -1.33 0.60 4.95
N ILE A 133 -1.41 0.55 3.63
CA ILE A 133 -0.66 1.43 2.74
C ILE A 133 -1.60 2.50 2.20
N HIS A 134 -1.33 3.76 2.52
CA HIS A 134 -2.08 4.92 2.03
C HIS A 134 -1.56 5.29 0.65
N LEU A 135 -2.45 5.32 -0.35
CA LEU A 135 -2.10 5.56 -1.74
C LEU A 135 -2.44 7.01 -2.14
N TYR A 136 -1.51 7.68 -2.79
CA TYR A 136 -1.66 9.05 -3.25
C TYR A 136 -1.30 9.20 -4.72
N LEU A 137 -1.97 10.15 -5.39
CA LEU A 137 -1.59 10.69 -6.69
C LEU A 137 -0.99 12.08 -6.49
N ALA A 138 0.24 12.26 -6.95
CA ALA A 138 0.98 13.51 -6.92
C ALA A 138 1.09 14.12 -8.32
N ARG A 139 0.74 15.38 -8.47
CA ARG A 139 0.77 16.16 -9.71
C ARG A 139 1.41 17.53 -9.49
N ASN A 140 1.67 18.24 -10.59
CA ASN A 140 2.37 19.52 -10.57
C ASN A 140 3.75 19.37 -9.90
N LEU A 141 4.54 18.50 -10.50
CA LEU A 141 5.80 18.05 -9.95
C LEU A 141 6.92 19.06 -10.19
N LYS A 142 7.81 19.18 -9.20
CA LYS A 142 9.09 19.87 -9.30
C LYS A 142 10.20 18.85 -9.03
N ILE A 143 11.07 18.65 -10.01
CA ILE A 143 12.17 17.69 -9.92
C ILE A 143 13.37 18.37 -9.27
N GLY A 144 13.93 17.77 -8.25
CA GLY A 144 15.15 18.16 -7.54
C GLY A 144 16.13 16.99 -7.48
N SER A 145 16.98 17.00 -6.46
CA SER A 145 17.96 15.92 -6.21
C SER A 145 17.41 14.96 -5.17
N ALA A 146 17.50 13.66 -5.45
CA ALA A 146 17.18 12.60 -4.49
C ALA A 146 18.21 12.58 -3.34
N SER A 147 17.76 12.16 -2.17
CA SER A 147 18.59 11.95 -0.98
C SER A 147 18.04 10.72 -0.22
N PRO A 148 18.12 9.52 -0.82
CA PRO A 148 17.63 8.31 -0.20
C PRO A 148 18.41 7.99 1.09
N ASP A 149 17.84 7.15 1.94
CA ASP A 149 18.49 6.67 3.13
C ASP A 149 19.76 5.89 2.80
N ALA A 150 20.72 5.84 3.74
CA ALA A 150 22.05 5.25 3.53
C ALA A 150 22.04 3.74 3.20
N ASP A 151 20.94 3.06 3.53
CA ASP A 151 20.69 1.64 3.26
C ASP A 151 19.77 1.41 2.03
N GLU A 152 19.46 2.47 1.28
CA GLU A 152 18.64 2.43 0.07
C GLU A 152 19.45 2.66 -1.20
N GLU A 153 19.52 1.62 -2.03
CA GLU A 153 20.07 1.71 -3.37
C GLU A 153 18.91 1.63 -4.38
N LEU A 154 18.62 2.76 -5.04
CA LEU A 154 17.46 2.94 -5.90
C LEU A 154 17.86 3.29 -7.34
N GLU A 155 17.25 2.61 -8.32
CA GLU A 155 17.23 3.03 -9.73
C GLU A 155 15.90 3.75 -9.99
N ILE A 156 15.97 5.01 -10.46
CA ILE A 156 14.77 5.81 -10.76
C ILE A 156 14.50 5.79 -12.26
N ARG A 157 13.22 5.59 -12.65
CA ARG A 157 12.79 5.63 -14.05
C ARG A 157 11.48 6.38 -14.20
N TRP A 158 11.34 7.04 -15.34
CA TRP A 158 10.10 7.65 -15.80
C TRP A 158 9.62 6.94 -17.06
N LEU A 159 8.39 6.43 -17.06
CA LEU A 159 7.79 5.77 -18.22
C LEU A 159 6.32 6.15 -18.36
N PRO A 160 5.73 6.04 -19.56
CA PRO A 160 4.31 6.29 -19.76
C PRO A 160 3.45 5.42 -18.83
N LEU A 161 2.39 6.00 -18.25
CA LEU A 161 1.49 5.27 -17.35
C LEU A 161 0.90 4.02 -18.02
N ASP A 162 0.52 4.12 -19.30
CA ASP A 162 -0.03 2.99 -20.05
C ASP A 162 1.00 1.85 -20.24
N GLU A 163 2.29 2.20 -20.41
CA GLU A 163 3.37 1.20 -20.46
C GLU A 163 3.51 0.48 -19.12
N ALA A 164 3.52 1.21 -17.99
CA ALA A 164 3.58 0.64 -16.65
C ALA A 164 2.39 -0.31 -16.38
N LEU A 165 1.18 0.10 -16.75
CA LEU A 165 -0.02 -0.74 -16.66
C LEU A 165 0.10 -1.99 -17.55
N GLY A 166 0.68 -1.86 -18.75
CA GLY A 166 0.94 -2.99 -19.63
C GLY A 166 1.90 -4.01 -19.02
N LEU A 167 2.97 -3.56 -18.33
CA LEU A 167 3.92 -4.42 -17.62
C LEU A 167 3.24 -5.20 -16.48
N ILE A 168 2.34 -4.56 -15.73
CA ILE A 168 1.53 -5.21 -14.70
C ILE A 168 0.61 -6.27 -15.31
N LEU A 169 -0.11 -5.95 -16.39
CA LEU A 169 -1.04 -6.87 -17.05
C LEU A 169 -0.36 -8.12 -17.61
N ARG A 170 0.89 -7.99 -18.05
CA ARG A 170 1.70 -9.13 -18.53
C ARG A 170 2.38 -9.91 -17.41
N GLY A 171 2.23 -9.49 -16.15
CA GLY A 171 2.89 -10.12 -14.99
C GLY A 171 4.40 -9.88 -14.92
N GLU A 172 4.90 -8.88 -15.61
CA GLU A 172 6.32 -8.46 -15.53
C GLU A 172 6.59 -7.63 -14.28
N TRP A 173 5.59 -6.87 -13.80
CA TRP A 173 5.59 -6.15 -12.54
C TRP A 173 4.56 -6.77 -11.60
N ASN A 174 5.02 -7.18 -10.41
CA ASN A 174 4.21 -7.99 -9.49
C ASN A 174 4.02 -7.33 -8.10
N ASP A 175 4.44 -6.08 -7.92
CA ASP A 175 4.18 -5.37 -6.67
C ASP A 175 2.72 -4.91 -6.58
N GLY A 176 2.00 -5.45 -5.59
CA GLY A 176 0.55 -5.25 -5.45
C GLY A 176 0.14 -3.80 -5.16
N LYS A 177 0.93 -3.06 -4.34
CA LYS A 177 0.64 -1.65 -4.06
C LYS A 177 0.78 -0.79 -5.31
N THR A 178 1.84 -1.04 -6.11
CA THR A 178 2.08 -0.36 -7.40
C THR A 178 0.94 -0.62 -8.37
N ALA A 179 0.56 -1.89 -8.56
CA ALA A 179 -0.55 -2.26 -9.44
C ALA A 179 -1.85 -1.56 -9.04
N MET A 180 -2.23 -1.65 -7.76
CA MET A 180 -3.47 -1.04 -7.25
C MET A 180 -3.46 0.48 -7.41
N ALA A 181 -2.35 1.14 -7.08
CA ALA A 181 -2.25 2.59 -7.15
C ALA A 181 -2.28 3.10 -8.59
N LEU A 182 -1.56 2.46 -9.52
CA LEU A 182 -1.55 2.85 -10.94
C LEU A 182 -2.93 2.71 -11.59
N TRP A 183 -3.66 1.62 -11.32
CA TRP A 183 -5.03 1.45 -11.79
C TRP A 183 -5.98 2.51 -11.24
N ARG A 184 -5.88 2.85 -9.96
CA ARG A 184 -6.70 3.92 -9.36
C ARG A 184 -6.35 5.29 -9.92
N ALA A 185 -5.06 5.57 -10.15
CA ALA A 185 -4.62 6.81 -10.79
C ALA A 185 -5.14 6.93 -12.22
N GLN A 186 -5.06 5.86 -13.02
CA GLN A 186 -5.61 5.82 -14.37
C GLN A 186 -7.12 6.09 -14.38
N TYR A 187 -7.87 5.49 -13.47
CA TYR A 187 -9.31 5.75 -13.35
C TYR A 187 -9.59 7.22 -12.98
N GLN A 188 -8.81 7.78 -12.04
CA GLN A 188 -8.95 9.18 -11.60
C GLN A 188 -8.67 10.19 -12.72
N LEU A 189 -7.85 9.83 -13.72
CA LEU A 189 -7.56 10.69 -14.88
C LEU A 189 -8.68 10.69 -15.93
N GLN A 190 -9.58 9.71 -15.86
CA GLN A 190 -10.73 9.60 -16.81
C GLN A 190 -11.97 10.36 -16.31
N LEU A 191 -11.98 10.80 -15.05
CA LEU A 191 -13.05 11.60 -14.44
C LEU A 191 -12.78 13.09 -14.62
#